data_72064658e11268f19693d2fc9d122463
#
_entry.id   72064658e11268f19693d2fc9d122463
#
_cell.length_a   1.000
_cell.length_b   1.000
_cell.length_c   1.000
_cell.angle_alpha   90.00
_cell.angle_beta   90.00
_cell.angle_gamma   90.00
#
_symmetry.space_group_name_H-M   'P 1'
#
loop_
_entity.id
_entity.type
_entity.pdbx_description
1 polymer ?
#
loop_
_entity_poly.entity_id
_entity_poly.type
_entity_poly.pdbx_seq_one_letter_code
_entity_poly.pdbx_strand_id
1 'polypeptide(L)'
;MFKKTLVTSAVLTTLLAHAAQAETFRVGMGDPIDSDQGALAQRFKELVEQLSEGEMQVELFPGGQLGSETSMIQDTRIGKLDFALVGVGNLTPYAARLGALTMPYAIRSHADAVKATTGTLADRWNAIAEEEAGVHIVSWLYSNFRYLTNSQRPVTALEDIEGLKIRVPQNELMLATYEAWGASPISMSWPEVFTGLQQGVIDGQDNPYIVNYTMKFHEVQDYLTEVHYQYSLQPIVMGVRTYEKLSDEERAIIDRAGLEAQLYALQFQLTEASKARAAMEEEGVEIATLEDEEEWIRIAKEEVWPEFYDAIGGQESFEEMQKALGH
;
A
#
# COMPACT_ATOMS: atom_id res chain seq x y z
N MET A 1 57.46 1.96 -68.91
CA MET A 1 56.30 1.19 -68.42
C MET A 1 56.14 1.44 -66.95
N PHE A 2 55.31 2.37 -66.54
CA PHE A 2 55.02 2.66 -65.12
C PHE A 2 53.70 2.03 -64.76
N LYS A 3 53.65 1.04 -63.87
CA LYS A 3 52.44 0.45 -63.26
C LYS A 3 52.01 1.37 -62.13
N LYS A 4 50.81 1.96 -62.30
CA LYS A 4 50.08 2.65 -61.24
C LYS A 4 49.33 1.64 -60.40
N THR A 5 49.71 1.53 -59.14
CA THR A 5 49.01 0.74 -58.13
C THR A 5 47.93 1.62 -57.48
N LEU A 6 46.65 1.30 -57.69
CA LEU A 6 45.54 1.92 -56.97
C LEU A 6 45.45 1.29 -55.59
N VAL A 7 45.61 2.11 -54.54
CA VAL A 7 45.31 1.74 -53.18
C VAL A 7 43.87 2.17 -52.86
N THR A 8 42.99 1.22 -52.77
CA THR A 8 41.57 1.43 -52.33
C THR A 8 41.56 1.44 -50.84
N SER A 9 41.43 2.63 -50.21
CA SER A 9 41.18 2.75 -48.76
C SER A 9 39.71 2.43 -48.48
N ALA A 10 39.45 1.29 -47.85
CA ALA A 10 38.17 0.96 -47.25
C ALA A 10 38.04 1.69 -45.93
N VAL A 11 37.17 2.71 -45.85
CA VAL A 11 36.76 3.35 -44.59
C VAL A 11 35.78 2.44 -43.89
N LEU A 12 36.26 1.72 -42.86
CA LEU A 12 35.41 0.92 -41.96
C LEU A 12 34.75 1.88 -40.96
N THR A 13 33.49 2.26 -41.21
CA THR A 13 32.70 3.03 -40.26
C THR A 13 32.25 2.09 -39.15
N THR A 14 32.98 2.03 -38.05
CA THR A 14 32.54 1.37 -36.81
C THR A 14 31.39 2.18 -36.21
N LEU A 15 30.17 1.71 -36.39
CA LEU A 15 29.01 2.09 -35.58
C LEU A 15 29.31 1.58 -34.17
N LEU A 16 29.78 2.45 -33.30
CA LEU A 16 29.76 2.25 -31.86
C LEU A 16 28.27 2.33 -31.43
N ALA A 17 27.60 1.20 -31.45
CA ALA A 17 26.38 1.05 -30.69
C ALA A 17 26.77 1.32 -29.21
N HIS A 18 26.42 2.50 -28.71
CA HIS A 18 26.36 2.69 -27.27
C HIS A 18 25.26 1.74 -26.81
N ALA A 19 25.64 0.63 -26.20
CA ALA A 19 24.70 -0.10 -25.34
C ALA A 19 24.38 0.89 -24.22
N ALA A 20 23.25 1.58 -24.32
CA ALA A 20 22.68 2.31 -23.21
C ALA A 20 22.56 1.27 -22.10
N GLN A 21 23.24 1.48 -20.98
CA GLN A 21 23.10 0.61 -19.83
C GLN A 21 21.70 0.87 -19.31
N ALA A 22 20.85 -0.18 -19.31
CA ALA A 22 19.48 -0.07 -18.81
C ALA A 22 19.51 0.50 -17.39
N GLU A 23 18.71 1.52 -17.15
CA GLU A 23 18.53 2.08 -15.82
C GLU A 23 17.73 1.09 -14.98
N THR A 24 18.24 0.75 -13.79
CA THR A 24 17.61 -0.25 -12.91
C THR A 24 17.02 0.43 -11.71
N PHE A 25 15.70 0.31 -11.54
CA PHE A 25 14.92 0.82 -10.42
C PHE A 25 14.63 -0.31 -9.43
N ARG A 26 14.65 0.00 -8.13
CA ARG A 26 14.36 -0.94 -7.06
C ARG A 26 13.02 -0.62 -6.43
N VAL A 27 12.17 -1.65 -6.27
CA VAL A 27 10.88 -1.56 -5.57
C VAL A 27 10.96 -2.37 -4.28
N GLY A 28 10.86 -1.70 -3.14
CA GLY A 28 10.72 -2.36 -1.83
C GLY A 28 9.26 -2.55 -1.46
N MET A 29 8.90 -3.70 -0.89
CA MET A 29 7.56 -3.98 -0.37
C MET A 29 7.60 -4.84 0.88
N GLY A 30 6.57 -4.70 1.73
CA GLY A 30 6.47 -5.43 2.99
C GLY A 30 6.01 -6.87 2.83
N ASP A 31 5.09 -7.12 1.90
CA ASP A 31 4.45 -8.41 1.71
C ASP A 31 5.26 -9.34 0.79
N PRO A 32 5.01 -10.65 0.85
CA PRO A 32 5.67 -11.60 -0.03
C PRO A 32 5.22 -11.46 -1.49
N ILE A 33 5.96 -12.09 -2.41
CA ILE A 33 5.77 -11.92 -3.85
C ILE A 33 4.44 -12.50 -4.38
N ASP A 34 3.83 -13.42 -3.66
CA ASP A 34 2.55 -14.06 -3.96
C ASP A 34 1.34 -13.33 -3.35
N SER A 35 1.56 -12.16 -2.72
CA SER A 35 0.52 -11.28 -2.19
C SER A 35 -0.07 -10.37 -3.27
N ASP A 36 -1.06 -9.58 -2.88
CA ASP A 36 -1.63 -8.51 -3.72
C ASP A 36 -0.62 -7.36 -3.97
N GLN A 37 0.26 -7.02 -2.99
CA GLN A 37 1.41 -6.15 -3.23
C GLN A 37 2.32 -6.74 -4.32
N GLY A 38 2.63 -8.04 -4.23
CA GLY A 38 3.43 -8.72 -5.23
C GLY A 38 2.79 -8.73 -6.62
N ALA A 39 1.48 -8.91 -6.70
CA ALA A 39 0.74 -8.86 -7.98
C ALA A 39 0.83 -7.47 -8.64
N LEU A 40 0.65 -6.39 -7.84
CA LEU A 40 0.82 -5.02 -8.33
C LEU A 40 2.26 -4.77 -8.79
N ALA A 41 3.25 -5.11 -7.95
CA ALA A 41 4.66 -4.84 -8.22
C ALA A 41 5.19 -5.61 -9.42
N GLN A 42 4.82 -6.89 -9.59
CA GLN A 42 5.19 -7.70 -10.75
C GLN A 42 4.59 -7.10 -12.03
N ARG A 43 3.31 -6.70 -11.99
CA ARG A 43 2.68 -6.09 -13.17
C ARG A 43 3.28 -4.73 -13.51
N PHE A 44 3.59 -3.91 -12.51
CA PHE A 44 4.31 -2.64 -12.69
C PHE A 44 5.67 -2.86 -13.36
N LYS A 45 6.47 -3.81 -12.84
CA LYS A 45 7.74 -4.21 -13.45
C LYS A 45 7.60 -4.58 -14.92
N GLU A 46 6.71 -5.53 -15.24
CA GLU A 46 6.48 -5.99 -16.61
C GLU A 46 6.14 -4.83 -17.55
N LEU A 47 5.29 -3.90 -17.10
CA LEU A 47 4.85 -2.76 -17.90
C LEU A 47 5.96 -1.73 -18.10
N VAL A 48 6.73 -1.41 -17.05
CA VAL A 48 7.87 -0.49 -17.18
C VAL A 48 8.89 -1.04 -18.19
N GLU A 49 9.27 -2.32 -18.05
CA GLU A 49 10.25 -2.97 -18.93
C GLU A 49 9.72 -3.08 -20.38
N GLN A 50 8.43 -3.36 -20.55
CA GLN A 50 7.81 -3.46 -21.88
C GLN A 50 7.67 -2.08 -22.55
N LEU A 51 7.18 -1.07 -21.82
CA LEU A 51 6.93 0.26 -22.38
C LEU A 51 8.21 1.02 -22.69
N SER A 52 9.29 0.76 -21.96
CA SER A 52 10.63 1.33 -22.23
C SER A 52 11.45 0.51 -23.22
N GLU A 53 10.87 -0.52 -23.85
CA GLU A 53 11.61 -1.42 -24.75
C GLU A 53 12.89 -2.02 -24.10
N GLY A 54 12.89 -2.14 -22.75
CA GLY A 54 13.99 -2.68 -21.96
C GLY A 54 15.05 -1.66 -21.54
N GLU A 55 14.88 -0.38 -21.85
CA GLU A 55 15.81 0.69 -21.39
C GLU A 55 15.67 0.95 -19.88
N MET A 56 14.50 0.68 -19.30
CA MET A 56 14.25 0.73 -17.85
C MET A 56 13.99 -0.69 -17.34
N GLN A 57 14.70 -1.08 -16.28
CA GLN A 57 14.57 -2.38 -15.61
C GLN A 57 14.05 -2.17 -14.19
N VAL A 58 13.32 -3.15 -13.65
CA VAL A 58 12.80 -3.08 -12.28
C VAL A 58 13.19 -4.32 -11.50
N GLU A 59 13.80 -4.15 -10.34
CA GLU A 59 14.10 -5.20 -9.38
C GLU A 59 13.15 -5.14 -8.18
N LEU A 60 12.52 -6.28 -7.82
CA LEU A 60 11.57 -6.37 -6.73
C LEU A 60 12.22 -6.94 -5.48
N PHE A 61 11.97 -6.31 -4.32
CA PHE A 61 12.46 -6.71 -3.01
C PHE A 61 11.26 -6.94 -2.06
N PRO A 62 10.61 -8.14 -2.14
CA PRO A 62 9.45 -8.48 -1.32
C PRO A 62 9.80 -8.86 0.11
N GLY A 63 8.77 -9.01 0.97
CA GLY A 63 8.91 -9.57 2.31
C GLY A 63 9.79 -8.75 3.25
N GLY A 64 9.81 -7.42 3.09
CA GLY A 64 10.58 -6.53 3.96
C GLY A 64 12.10 -6.65 3.81
N GLN A 65 12.61 -7.17 2.70
CA GLN A 65 14.07 -7.33 2.46
C GLN A 65 14.85 -6.01 2.59
N LEU A 66 14.21 -4.88 2.31
CA LEU A 66 14.79 -3.53 2.44
C LEU A 66 14.42 -2.83 3.75
N GLY A 67 13.85 -3.55 4.71
CA GLY A 67 13.49 -3.06 6.03
C GLY A 67 11.98 -2.81 6.23
N SER A 68 11.63 -2.05 7.26
CA SER A 68 10.24 -1.67 7.55
C SER A 68 9.71 -0.68 6.51
N GLU A 69 8.38 -0.56 6.38
CA GLU A 69 7.76 0.43 5.49
C GLU A 69 8.23 1.85 5.81
N THR A 70 8.34 2.20 7.10
CA THR A 70 8.88 3.50 7.53
C THR A 70 10.30 3.74 7.02
N SER A 71 11.18 2.71 7.08
CA SER A 71 12.55 2.84 6.56
C SER A 71 12.57 2.93 5.03
N MET A 72 11.73 2.17 4.34
CA MET A 72 11.58 2.24 2.89
C MET A 72 11.05 3.61 2.43
N ILE A 73 10.08 4.19 3.13
CA ILE A 73 9.61 5.56 2.87
C ILE A 73 10.77 6.56 3.03
N GLN A 74 11.53 6.49 4.11
CA GLN A 74 12.67 7.38 4.33
C GLN A 74 13.72 7.25 3.23
N ASP A 75 14.08 6.02 2.87
CA ASP A 75 15.06 5.74 1.81
C ASP A 75 14.58 6.24 0.44
N THR A 76 13.27 6.14 0.15
CA THR A 76 12.67 6.67 -1.08
C THR A 76 12.70 8.20 -1.11
N ARG A 77 12.37 8.88 -0.01
CA ARG A 77 12.38 10.34 0.10
C ARG A 77 13.77 10.95 -0.16
N ILE A 78 14.83 10.25 0.20
CA ILE A 78 16.22 10.72 0.00
C ILE A 78 16.87 10.17 -1.27
N GLY A 79 16.15 9.36 -2.06
CA GLY A 79 16.63 8.77 -3.33
C GLY A 79 17.62 7.62 -3.15
N LYS A 80 17.62 6.96 -1.99
CA LYS A 80 18.40 5.74 -1.75
C LYS A 80 17.64 4.48 -2.21
N LEU A 81 16.32 4.53 -2.23
CA LEU A 81 15.41 3.55 -2.83
C LEU A 81 14.57 4.29 -3.89
N ASP A 82 14.28 3.64 -5.02
CA ASP A 82 13.59 4.29 -6.12
C ASP A 82 12.08 4.28 -5.88
N PHE A 83 11.51 3.12 -5.51
CA PHE A 83 10.10 2.94 -5.22
C PHE A 83 9.89 2.19 -3.91
N ALA A 84 8.84 2.56 -3.18
CA ALA A 84 8.32 1.80 -2.06
C ALA A 84 6.82 1.55 -2.25
N LEU A 85 6.37 0.31 -2.04
CA LEU A 85 4.96 -0.06 -1.94
C LEU A 85 4.63 -0.19 -0.46
N VAL A 86 3.76 0.67 0.05
CA VAL A 86 3.53 0.86 1.48
C VAL A 86 2.06 1.15 1.77
N GLY A 87 1.59 0.84 2.96
CA GLY A 87 0.27 1.29 3.41
C GLY A 87 0.19 2.81 3.49
N VAL A 88 -0.89 3.43 2.99
CA VAL A 88 -1.06 4.89 3.03
C VAL A 88 -0.99 5.45 4.46
N GLY A 89 -1.42 4.67 5.45
CA GLY A 89 -1.32 5.03 6.87
C GLY A 89 0.12 5.22 7.36
N ASN A 90 1.11 4.57 6.75
CA ASN A 90 2.52 4.74 7.09
C ASN A 90 3.15 6.03 6.49
N LEU A 91 2.43 6.72 5.61
CA LEU A 91 2.79 8.06 5.13
C LEU A 91 2.34 9.17 6.07
N THR A 92 1.37 8.93 6.95
CA THR A 92 0.78 9.96 7.82
C THR A 92 1.77 10.65 8.77
N PRO A 93 2.84 10.01 9.28
CA PRO A 93 3.87 10.71 10.04
C PRO A 93 4.62 11.78 9.24
N TYR A 94 4.56 11.72 7.90
CA TYR A 94 5.20 12.67 6.99
C TYR A 94 4.20 13.60 6.30
N ALA A 95 2.99 13.11 6.05
CA ALA A 95 1.90 13.82 5.38
C ALA A 95 0.58 13.55 6.12
N ALA A 96 0.36 14.28 7.21
CA ALA A 96 -0.79 14.05 8.10
C ALA A 96 -2.14 14.15 7.36
N ARG A 97 -2.24 15.01 6.34
CA ARG A 97 -3.45 15.17 5.52
C ARG A 97 -3.86 13.90 4.77
N LEU A 98 -2.92 12.98 4.48
CA LEU A 98 -3.26 11.66 3.91
C LEU A 98 -4.04 10.78 4.90
N GLY A 99 -4.05 11.12 6.17
CA GLY A 99 -4.87 10.49 7.20
C GLY A 99 -6.36 10.50 6.89
N ALA A 100 -6.85 11.46 6.08
CA ALA A 100 -8.23 11.47 5.61
C ALA A 100 -8.65 10.16 4.90
N LEU A 101 -7.70 9.47 4.24
CA LEU A 101 -7.92 8.18 3.58
C LEU A 101 -7.95 6.99 4.57
N THR A 102 -7.53 7.20 5.82
CA THR A 102 -7.48 6.18 6.87
C THR A 102 -8.45 6.45 8.02
N MET A 103 -9.25 7.52 7.93
CA MET A 103 -10.31 7.78 8.91
C MET A 103 -11.28 6.59 8.96
N PRO A 104 -11.60 6.07 10.16
CA PRO A 104 -12.46 4.91 10.29
C PRO A 104 -13.83 5.17 9.67
N TYR A 105 -14.30 4.22 8.84
CA TYR A 105 -15.56 4.31 8.10
C TYR A 105 -15.70 5.49 7.11
N ALA A 106 -14.59 6.14 6.75
CA ALA A 106 -14.61 7.18 5.73
C ALA A 106 -14.78 6.63 4.31
N ILE A 107 -14.14 5.51 4.01
CA ILE A 107 -14.27 4.73 2.76
C ILE A 107 -15.08 3.49 3.08
N ARG A 108 -16.31 3.41 2.55
CA ARG A 108 -17.31 2.42 2.94
C ARG A 108 -17.52 1.32 1.90
N SER A 109 -16.89 1.45 0.76
CA SER A 109 -17.01 0.50 -0.34
C SER A 109 -15.78 0.51 -1.24
N HIS A 110 -15.66 -0.55 -2.04
CA HIS A 110 -14.68 -0.61 -3.10
C HIS A 110 -14.84 0.55 -4.10
N ALA A 111 -16.09 0.92 -4.42
CA ALA A 111 -16.37 2.06 -5.30
C ALA A 111 -15.90 3.38 -4.71
N ASP A 112 -16.00 3.56 -3.39
CA ASP A 112 -15.48 4.76 -2.72
C ASP A 112 -13.96 4.79 -2.75
N ALA A 113 -13.30 3.65 -2.55
CA ALA A 113 -11.84 3.55 -2.65
C ALA A 113 -11.34 3.97 -4.04
N VAL A 114 -12.01 3.50 -5.10
CA VAL A 114 -11.71 3.92 -6.48
C VAL A 114 -11.97 5.42 -6.68
N LYS A 115 -13.11 5.94 -6.23
CA LYS A 115 -13.41 7.40 -6.32
C LYS A 115 -12.41 8.24 -5.54
N ALA A 116 -12.01 7.78 -4.33
CA ALA A 116 -11.04 8.48 -3.49
C ALA A 116 -9.66 8.61 -4.14
N THR A 117 -9.29 7.69 -5.03
CA THR A 117 -7.96 7.60 -5.64
C THR A 117 -7.97 7.86 -7.15
N THR A 118 -9.01 8.50 -7.65
CA THR A 118 -9.14 8.90 -9.07
C THR A 118 -9.57 10.35 -9.21
N GLY A 119 -9.33 10.94 -10.40
CA GLY A 119 -9.72 12.30 -10.72
C GLY A 119 -9.13 13.34 -9.77
N THR A 120 -9.88 14.36 -9.43
CA THR A 120 -9.41 15.50 -8.62
C THR A 120 -8.99 15.12 -7.20
N LEU A 121 -9.54 14.03 -6.63
CA LEU A 121 -9.09 13.53 -5.33
C LEU A 121 -7.70 12.90 -5.43
N ALA A 122 -7.43 12.12 -6.49
CA ALA A 122 -6.07 11.60 -6.71
C ALA A 122 -5.04 12.71 -6.88
N ASP A 123 -5.36 13.73 -7.68
CA ASP A 123 -4.50 14.91 -7.87
C ASP A 123 -4.20 15.61 -6.52
N ARG A 124 -5.23 15.74 -5.67
CA ARG A 124 -5.10 16.31 -4.33
C ARG A 124 -4.17 15.49 -3.45
N TRP A 125 -4.33 14.16 -3.40
CA TRP A 125 -3.48 13.31 -2.57
C TRP A 125 -2.04 13.27 -3.06
N ASN A 126 -1.84 13.29 -4.37
CA ASN A 126 -0.49 13.37 -4.93
C ASN A 126 0.18 14.70 -4.56
N ALA A 127 -0.50 15.83 -4.72
CA ALA A 127 0.03 17.12 -4.31
C ALA A 127 0.40 17.15 -2.80
N ILE A 128 -0.43 16.58 -1.92
CA ILE A 128 -0.14 16.47 -0.49
C ILE A 128 1.09 15.57 -0.24
N ALA A 129 1.17 14.42 -0.91
CA ALA A 129 2.29 13.50 -0.76
C ALA A 129 3.62 14.11 -1.23
N GLU A 130 3.58 14.87 -2.32
CA GLU A 130 4.75 15.60 -2.83
C GLU A 130 5.19 16.72 -1.89
N GLU A 131 4.25 17.56 -1.46
CA GLU A 131 4.51 18.74 -0.62
C GLU A 131 5.00 18.34 0.78
N GLU A 132 4.32 17.42 1.44
CA GLU A 132 4.55 17.09 2.86
C GLU A 132 5.51 15.91 3.02
N ALA A 133 5.28 14.81 2.28
CA ALA A 133 6.10 13.61 2.40
C ALA A 133 7.30 13.57 1.43
N GLY A 134 7.35 14.43 0.41
CA GLY A 134 8.41 14.43 -0.60
C GLY A 134 8.41 13.17 -1.48
N VAL A 135 7.24 12.57 -1.69
CA VAL A 135 7.05 11.40 -2.55
C VAL A 135 5.92 11.65 -3.55
N HIS A 136 6.10 11.14 -4.77
CA HIS A 136 5.10 11.09 -5.83
C HIS A 136 4.37 9.76 -5.80
N ILE A 137 3.04 9.76 -5.87
CA ILE A 137 2.21 8.56 -5.90
C ILE A 137 2.06 8.09 -7.35
N VAL A 138 2.61 6.93 -7.67
CA VAL A 138 2.61 6.35 -9.01
C VAL A 138 1.39 5.47 -9.26
N SER A 139 0.93 4.77 -8.24
CA SER A 139 -0.13 3.76 -8.35
C SER A 139 -0.79 3.51 -7.00
N TRP A 140 -2.00 2.94 -7.01
CA TRP A 140 -2.73 2.52 -5.82
C TRP A 140 -3.06 1.03 -5.87
N LEU A 141 -2.77 0.31 -4.80
CA LEU A 141 -3.31 -1.01 -4.53
C LEU A 141 -4.61 -0.88 -3.73
N TYR A 142 -5.64 -1.59 -4.16
CA TYR A 142 -6.93 -1.75 -3.49
C TYR A 142 -6.96 -3.11 -2.79
N SER A 143 -6.46 -3.17 -1.55
CA SER A 143 -6.28 -4.43 -0.86
C SER A 143 -7.54 -4.94 -0.13
N ASN A 144 -8.66 -4.18 -0.15
CA ASN A 144 -9.92 -4.44 0.53
C ASN A 144 -9.97 -3.95 1.99
N PHE A 145 -11.06 -4.26 2.71
CA PHE A 145 -11.19 -3.92 4.12
C PHE A 145 -10.21 -4.69 4.99
N ARG A 146 -9.81 -4.05 6.07
CA ARG A 146 -8.97 -4.63 7.10
C ARG A 146 -9.87 -5.34 8.11
N TYR A 147 -9.79 -6.66 8.16
CA TYR A 147 -10.54 -7.51 9.08
C TYR A 147 -9.67 -7.82 10.31
N LEU A 148 -10.31 -7.75 11.48
CA LEU A 148 -9.64 -8.04 12.76
C LEU A 148 -9.38 -9.54 12.88
N THR A 149 -8.13 -9.95 13.15
CA THR A 149 -7.81 -11.32 13.59
C THR A 149 -7.32 -11.32 15.01
N ASN A 150 -7.56 -12.41 15.75
CA ASN A 150 -7.00 -12.62 17.07
C ASN A 150 -6.94 -14.12 17.43
N SER A 151 -6.14 -14.47 18.47
CA SER A 151 -5.96 -15.84 18.96
C SER A 151 -6.71 -16.12 20.25
N GLN A 152 -7.54 -15.19 20.76
CA GLN A 152 -8.08 -15.30 22.11
C GLN A 152 -9.56 -15.71 22.14
N ARG A 153 -10.41 -15.10 21.31
CA ARG A 153 -11.87 -15.29 21.31
C ARG A 153 -12.52 -14.68 20.07
N PRO A 154 -13.71 -15.16 19.67
CA PRO A 154 -14.52 -14.45 18.70
C PRO A 154 -14.80 -13.01 19.19
N VAL A 155 -14.79 -12.04 18.26
CA VAL A 155 -15.19 -10.66 18.53
C VAL A 155 -16.44 -10.37 17.70
N THR A 156 -17.59 -10.31 18.35
CA THR A 156 -18.89 -10.03 17.70
C THR A 156 -19.54 -8.76 18.24
N ALA A 157 -19.10 -8.29 19.40
CA ALA A 157 -19.58 -7.08 20.05
C ALA A 157 -18.39 -6.28 20.64
N LEU A 158 -18.65 -5.02 21.05
CA LEU A 158 -17.60 -4.14 21.59
C LEU A 158 -16.95 -4.71 22.88
N GLU A 159 -17.72 -5.35 23.73
CA GLU A 159 -17.19 -5.96 24.95
C GLU A 159 -16.20 -7.10 24.67
N ASP A 160 -16.28 -7.73 23.49
CA ASP A 160 -15.36 -8.83 23.14
C ASP A 160 -13.95 -8.33 22.79
N ILE A 161 -13.81 -7.09 22.32
CA ILE A 161 -12.50 -6.51 21.97
C ILE A 161 -11.78 -5.92 23.19
N GLU A 162 -12.51 -5.75 24.32
CA GLU A 162 -11.96 -5.10 25.51
C GLU A 162 -10.66 -5.77 25.98
N GLY A 163 -9.60 -4.96 26.08
CA GLY A 163 -8.29 -5.35 26.57
C GLY A 163 -7.46 -6.23 25.63
N LEU A 164 -7.96 -6.62 24.42
CA LEU A 164 -7.15 -7.33 23.44
C LEU A 164 -6.00 -6.45 22.98
N LYS A 165 -4.79 -7.02 22.96
CA LYS A 165 -3.59 -6.36 22.44
C LYS A 165 -3.59 -6.44 20.91
N ILE A 166 -4.10 -5.42 20.28
CA ILE A 166 -4.20 -5.38 18.81
C ILE A 166 -3.01 -4.61 18.22
N ARG A 167 -2.26 -5.26 17.35
CA ARG A 167 -1.19 -4.59 16.61
C ARG A 167 -1.79 -3.60 15.61
N VAL A 168 -1.23 -2.41 15.58
CA VAL A 168 -1.45 -1.42 14.53
C VAL A 168 -0.12 -0.98 13.93
N PRO A 169 -0.07 -0.46 12.67
CA PRO A 169 1.12 0.19 12.13
C PRO A 169 1.43 1.48 12.91
N GLN A 170 2.50 2.18 12.54
CA GLN A 170 2.84 3.48 13.12
C GLN A 170 1.85 4.57 12.63
N ASN A 171 0.62 4.51 13.12
CA ASN A 171 -0.48 5.38 12.74
C ASN A 171 -1.30 5.74 13.98
N GLU A 172 -1.25 7.01 14.38
CA GLU A 172 -1.93 7.52 15.59
C GLU A 172 -3.44 7.39 15.49
N LEU A 173 -4.02 7.58 14.31
CA LEU A 173 -5.45 7.45 14.09
C LEU A 173 -5.95 6.03 14.30
N MET A 174 -5.20 5.01 13.84
CA MET A 174 -5.54 3.61 14.12
C MET A 174 -5.37 3.26 15.59
N LEU A 175 -4.35 3.80 16.28
CA LEU A 175 -4.21 3.67 17.73
C LEU A 175 -5.46 4.21 18.43
N ALA A 176 -5.82 5.46 18.18
CA ALA A 176 -7.00 6.11 18.80
C ALA A 176 -8.30 5.36 18.47
N THR A 177 -8.44 4.80 17.27
CA THR A 177 -9.63 4.04 16.88
C THR A 177 -9.79 2.79 17.74
N TYR A 178 -8.73 1.98 17.88
CA TYR A 178 -8.79 0.76 18.69
C TYR A 178 -8.89 1.06 20.20
N GLU A 179 -8.28 2.14 20.68
CA GLU A 179 -8.44 2.63 22.07
C GLU A 179 -9.89 3.03 22.34
N ALA A 180 -10.53 3.76 21.45
CA ALA A 180 -11.94 4.16 21.58
C ALA A 180 -12.89 2.97 21.59
N TRP A 181 -12.54 1.86 20.95
CA TRP A 181 -13.29 0.60 21.01
C TRP A 181 -12.96 -0.27 22.25
N GLY A 182 -12.04 0.17 23.13
CA GLY A 182 -11.70 -0.54 24.35
C GLY A 182 -10.58 -1.56 24.22
N ALA A 183 -9.95 -1.70 23.06
CA ALA A 183 -8.77 -2.54 22.88
C ALA A 183 -7.52 -1.92 23.51
N SER A 184 -6.44 -2.67 23.56
CA SER A 184 -5.09 -2.23 23.95
C SER A 184 -4.17 -2.23 22.72
N PRO A 185 -4.21 -1.22 21.86
CA PRO A 185 -3.44 -1.22 20.64
C PRO A 185 -1.94 -1.06 20.89
N ILE A 186 -1.13 -1.77 20.11
CA ILE A 186 0.33 -1.75 20.17
C ILE A 186 0.89 -1.43 18.77
N SER A 187 1.62 -0.33 18.67
CA SER A 187 2.32 0.01 17.43
C SER A 187 3.52 -0.92 17.25
N MET A 188 3.55 -1.61 16.09
CA MET A 188 4.62 -2.57 15.76
C MET A 188 4.91 -2.55 14.28
N SER A 189 6.19 -2.62 13.90
CA SER A 189 6.63 -2.64 12.50
C SER A 189 6.22 -3.95 11.81
N TRP A 190 5.94 -3.88 10.49
CA TRP A 190 5.37 -5.01 9.74
C TRP A 190 6.19 -6.30 9.81
N PRO A 191 7.53 -6.29 9.65
CA PRO A 191 8.31 -7.52 9.72
C PRO A 191 8.27 -8.26 11.07
N GLU A 192 7.82 -7.58 12.14
CA GLU A 192 7.77 -8.13 13.51
C GLU A 192 6.42 -8.79 13.83
N VAL A 193 5.37 -8.54 13.01
CA VAL A 193 3.99 -8.89 13.35
C VAL A 193 3.79 -10.39 13.51
N PHE A 194 4.22 -11.22 12.55
CA PHE A 194 4.07 -12.68 12.66
C PHE A 194 4.70 -13.24 13.93
N THR A 195 5.92 -12.82 14.23
CA THR A 195 6.64 -13.25 15.45
C THR A 195 5.94 -12.73 16.71
N GLY A 196 5.43 -11.49 16.68
CA GLY A 196 4.67 -10.91 17.79
C GLY A 196 3.40 -11.69 18.10
N LEU A 197 2.64 -12.10 17.07
CA LEU A 197 1.47 -12.96 17.18
C LEU A 197 1.84 -14.36 17.71
N GLN A 198 2.85 -14.99 17.11
CA GLN A 198 3.31 -16.32 17.50
C GLN A 198 3.79 -16.39 18.96
N GLN A 199 4.42 -15.33 19.46
CA GLN A 199 4.93 -15.25 20.82
C GLN A 199 3.90 -14.70 21.83
N GLY A 200 2.71 -14.27 21.41
CA GLY A 200 1.68 -13.69 22.26
C GLY A 200 2.05 -12.31 22.83
N VAL A 201 2.97 -11.59 22.18
CA VAL A 201 3.26 -10.18 22.50
C VAL A 201 2.05 -9.31 22.15
N ILE A 202 1.39 -9.66 21.06
CA ILE A 202 0.11 -9.12 20.59
C ILE A 202 -0.88 -10.28 20.45
N ASP A 203 -2.16 -10.03 20.72
CA ASP A 203 -3.22 -11.02 20.62
C ASP A 203 -3.81 -11.08 19.21
N GLY A 204 -3.76 -9.97 18.48
CA GLY A 204 -4.34 -9.85 17.16
C GLY A 204 -3.76 -8.70 16.33
N GLN A 205 -4.26 -8.60 15.13
CA GLN A 205 -3.96 -7.54 14.17
C GLN A 205 -5.13 -7.39 13.18
N ASP A 206 -5.07 -6.45 12.27
CA ASP A 206 -6.05 -6.31 11.21
C ASP A 206 -5.40 -6.20 9.84
N ASN A 207 -5.91 -6.95 8.88
CA ASN A 207 -5.51 -6.86 7.47
C ASN A 207 -6.56 -7.52 6.55
N PRO A 208 -6.51 -7.26 5.23
CA PRO A 208 -7.36 -7.93 4.26
C PRO A 208 -7.10 -9.44 4.17
N TYR A 209 -8.05 -10.19 3.63
CA TYR A 209 -7.97 -11.66 3.51
C TYR A 209 -6.71 -12.15 2.79
N ILE A 210 -6.35 -11.53 1.66
CA ILE A 210 -5.17 -11.94 0.89
C ILE A 210 -3.91 -11.78 1.74
N VAL A 211 -3.77 -10.65 2.43
CA VAL A 211 -2.62 -10.38 3.31
C VAL A 211 -2.60 -11.38 4.47
N ASN A 212 -3.73 -11.57 5.15
CA ASN A 212 -3.82 -12.53 6.27
C ASN A 212 -3.41 -13.94 5.86
N TYR A 213 -3.80 -14.38 4.66
CA TYR A 213 -3.49 -15.71 4.14
C TYR A 213 -2.02 -15.82 3.69
N THR A 214 -1.52 -14.88 2.86
CA THR A 214 -0.16 -14.93 2.33
C THR A 214 0.92 -14.70 3.41
N MET A 215 0.59 -13.91 4.45
CA MET A 215 1.43 -13.75 5.64
C MET A 215 1.30 -14.90 6.63
N LYS A 216 0.45 -15.90 6.33
CA LYS A 216 0.21 -17.09 7.15
C LYS A 216 -0.30 -16.80 8.56
N PHE A 217 -1.05 -15.70 8.73
CA PHE A 217 -1.60 -15.36 10.03
C PHE A 217 -2.61 -16.42 10.52
N HIS A 218 -3.27 -17.15 9.62
CA HIS A 218 -4.12 -18.29 9.95
C HIS A 218 -3.38 -19.41 10.73
N GLU A 219 -2.05 -19.50 10.67
CA GLU A 219 -1.27 -20.45 11.47
C GLU A 219 -1.16 -20.05 12.96
N VAL A 220 -1.47 -18.79 13.30
CA VAL A 220 -1.29 -18.20 14.63
C VAL A 220 -2.49 -17.36 15.12
N GLN A 221 -3.59 -17.36 14.35
CA GLN A 221 -4.81 -16.62 14.66
C GLN A 221 -6.04 -17.51 14.41
N ASP A 222 -6.78 -17.79 15.47
CA ASP A 222 -7.92 -18.70 15.43
C ASP A 222 -9.23 -18.03 14.99
N TYR A 223 -9.33 -16.70 15.15
CA TYR A 223 -10.56 -15.92 14.93
C TYR A 223 -10.32 -14.77 13.98
N LEU A 224 -11.30 -14.52 13.10
CA LEU A 224 -11.35 -13.34 12.24
C LEU A 224 -12.74 -12.72 12.32
N THR A 225 -12.80 -11.40 12.52
CA THR A 225 -14.04 -10.64 12.49
C THR A 225 -14.06 -9.69 11.30
N GLU A 226 -15.10 -9.80 10.47
CA GLU A 226 -15.35 -8.90 9.36
C GLU A 226 -15.86 -7.54 9.88
N VAL A 227 -14.93 -6.66 10.25
CA VAL A 227 -15.17 -5.26 10.57
C VAL A 227 -14.76 -4.39 9.36
N HIS A 228 -15.63 -3.45 8.95
CA HIS A 228 -15.41 -2.70 7.71
C HIS A 228 -14.89 -1.28 7.96
N TYR A 229 -14.12 -1.10 9.03
CA TYR A 229 -13.76 0.24 9.51
C TYR A 229 -12.77 0.98 8.61
N GLN A 230 -11.86 0.27 7.96
CA GLN A 230 -10.84 0.88 7.11
C GLN A 230 -10.61 0.08 5.84
N TYR A 231 -10.69 0.75 4.70
CA TYR A 231 -10.28 0.18 3.42
C TYR A 231 -8.77 0.35 3.26
N SER A 232 -8.04 -0.74 3.02
CA SER A 232 -6.59 -0.74 2.88
C SER A 232 -6.19 -0.23 1.50
N LEU A 233 -5.70 1.01 1.45
CA LEU A 233 -5.08 1.63 0.30
C LEU A 233 -3.56 1.62 0.46
N GLN A 234 -2.84 1.14 -0.57
CA GLN A 234 -1.40 1.00 -0.52
C GLN A 234 -0.76 1.56 -1.80
N PRO A 235 -0.20 2.77 -1.78
CA PRO A 235 0.43 3.33 -2.95
C PRO A 235 1.82 2.75 -3.25
N ILE A 236 2.17 2.66 -4.54
CA ILE A 236 3.56 2.72 -4.99
C ILE A 236 3.96 4.20 -4.97
N VAL A 237 4.99 4.52 -4.24
CA VAL A 237 5.53 5.88 -4.17
C VAL A 237 6.97 5.94 -4.68
N MET A 238 7.33 7.05 -5.31
CA MET A 238 8.68 7.39 -5.76
C MET A 238 9.10 8.72 -5.10
N GLY A 239 10.37 8.86 -4.72
CA GLY A 239 10.85 10.16 -4.20
C GLY A 239 10.73 11.27 -5.24
N VAL A 240 10.17 12.43 -4.89
CA VAL A 240 10.00 13.58 -5.80
C VAL A 240 11.31 13.92 -6.50
N ARG A 241 12.41 13.95 -5.76
CA ARG A 241 13.74 14.25 -6.33
C ARG A 241 14.21 13.23 -7.36
N THR A 242 13.79 11.98 -7.25
CA THR A 242 14.10 10.92 -8.21
C THR A 242 13.19 11.07 -9.42
N TYR A 243 11.88 11.29 -9.21
CA TYR A 243 10.91 11.51 -10.26
C TYR A 243 11.24 12.75 -11.13
N GLU A 244 11.66 13.85 -10.52
CA GLU A 244 12.04 15.07 -11.24
C GLU A 244 13.29 14.92 -12.13
N LYS A 245 14.17 13.95 -11.84
CA LYS A 245 15.36 13.68 -12.69
C LYS A 245 15.02 12.90 -13.96
N LEU A 246 13.90 12.20 -13.96
CA LEU A 246 13.45 11.44 -15.12
C LEU A 246 13.10 12.40 -16.27
N SER A 247 13.34 11.98 -17.49
CA SER A 247 12.85 12.66 -18.70
C SER A 247 11.31 12.63 -18.74
N ASP A 248 10.71 13.46 -19.57
CA ASP A 248 9.25 13.47 -19.77
C ASP A 248 8.74 12.11 -20.28
N GLU A 249 9.53 11.42 -21.09
CA GLU A 249 9.22 10.09 -21.63
C GLU A 249 9.27 9.02 -20.53
N GLU A 250 10.30 9.00 -19.71
CA GLU A 250 10.42 8.06 -18.57
C GLU A 250 9.30 8.27 -17.54
N ARG A 251 8.96 9.52 -17.21
CA ARG A 251 7.80 9.84 -16.37
C ARG A 251 6.51 9.29 -16.95
N ALA A 252 6.26 9.53 -18.24
CA ALA A 252 5.06 9.03 -18.91
C ALA A 252 4.98 7.49 -18.91
N ILE A 253 6.12 6.80 -19.04
CA ILE A 253 6.20 5.32 -18.93
C ILE A 253 5.83 4.87 -17.51
N ILE A 254 6.42 5.48 -16.47
CA ILE A 254 6.17 5.12 -15.07
C ILE A 254 4.71 5.36 -14.70
N ASP A 255 4.15 6.52 -15.01
CA ASP A 255 2.77 6.88 -14.69
C ASP A 255 1.77 5.97 -15.40
N ARG A 256 2.03 5.68 -16.67
CA ARG A 256 1.21 4.73 -17.44
C ARG A 256 1.31 3.32 -16.91
N ALA A 257 2.52 2.84 -16.61
CA ALA A 257 2.74 1.52 -16.03
C ALA A 257 2.04 1.38 -14.67
N GLY A 258 2.12 2.43 -13.83
CA GLY A 258 1.43 2.51 -12.55
C GLY A 258 -0.09 2.37 -12.68
N LEU A 259 -0.70 3.14 -13.57
CA LEU A 259 -2.15 3.09 -13.81
C LEU A 259 -2.61 1.73 -14.36
N GLU A 260 -1.90 1.16 -15.33
CA GLU A 260 -2.25 -0.15 -15.91
C GLU A 260 -2.04 -1.29 -14.88
N ALA A 261 -0.99 -1.21 -14.05
CA ALA A 261 -0.75 -2.16 -12.98
C ALA A 261 -1.82 -2.08 -11.87
N GLN A 262 -2.28 -0.88 -11.53
CA GLN A 262 -3.38 -0.65 -10.59
C GLN A 262 -4.66 -1.36 -11.02
N LEU A 263 -5.03 -1.27 -12.30
CA LEU A 263 -6.23 -1.93 -12.85
C LEU A 263 -6.10 -3.47 -12.80
N TYR A 264 -4.91 -3.98 -13.07
CA TYR A 264 -4.62 -5.42 -12.95
C TYR A 264 -4.73 -5.90 -11.49
N ALA A 265 -4.12 -5.17 -10.54
CA ALA A 265 -4.14 -5.52 -9.13
C ALA A 265 -5.57 -5.46 -8.55
N LEU A 266 -6.38 -4.52 -9.00
CA LEU A 266 -7.80 -4.45 -8.69
C LEU A 266 -8.54 -5.73 -9.10
N GLN A 267 -8.34 -6.19 -10.33
CA GLN A 267 -8.95 -7.43 -10.82
C GLN A 267 -8.44 -8.65 -10.04
N PHE A 268 -7.15 -8.69 -9.74
CA PHE A 268 -6.54 -9.73 -8.92
C PHE A 268 -7.20 -9.80 -7.55
N GLN A 269 -7.31 -8.67 -6.86
CA GLN A 269 -7.94 -8.58 -5.54
C GLN A 269 -9.40 -9.08 -5.55
N LEU A 270 -10.21 -8.63 -6.51
CA LEU A 270 -11.62 -9.07 -6.64
C LEU A 270 -11.76 -10.58 -6.88
N THR A 271 -10.74 -11.21 -7.44
CA THR A 271 -10.75 -12.64 -7.73
C THR A 271 -10.21 -13.47 -6.57
N GLU A 272 -9.14 -13.00 -5.92
CA GLU A 272 -8.39 -13.80 -4.94
C GLU A 272 -8.88 -13.62 -3.49
N ALA A 273 -9.55 -12.51 -3.15
CA ALA A 273 -9.99 -12.26 -1.77
C ALA A 273 -10.95 -13.34 -1.26
N SER A 274 -11.91 -13.78 -2.08
CA SER A 274 -12.85 -14.85 -1.71
C SER A 274 -12.18 -16.22 -1.58
N LYS A 275 -11.14 -16.48 -2.36
CA LYS A 275 -10.35 -17.71 -2.25
C LYS A 275 -9.51 -17.74 -0.98
N ALA A 276 -8.87 -16.61 -0.65
CA ALA A 276 -8.13 -16.46 0.60
C ALA A 276 -9.03 -16.65 1.82
N ARG A 277 -10.24 -16.06 1.80
CA ARG A 277 -11.26 -16.26 2.83
C ARG A 277 -11.60 -17.74 3.00
N ALA A 278 -11.95 -18.42 1.90
CA ALA A 278 -12.32 -19.83 1.94
C ALA A 278 -11.17 -20.72 2.43
N ALA A 279 -9.92 -20.43 2.00
CA ALA A 279 -8.75 -21.15 2.45
C ALA A 279 -8.50 -20.99 3.97
N MET A 280 -8.69 -19.78 4.52
CA MET A 280 -8.58 -19.56 5.96
C MET A 280 -9.64 -20.34 6.76
N GLU A 281 -10.89 -20.43 6.25
CA GLU A 281 -11.94 -21.27 6.86
C GLU A 281 -11.59 -22.77 6.80
N GLU A 282 -11.02 -23.24 5.68
CA GLU A 282 -10.56 -24.64 5.53
C GLU A 282 -9.41 -24.98 6.49
N GLU A 283 -8.54 -24.01 6.78
CA GLU A 283 -7.44 -24.14 7.75
C GLU A 283 -7.91 -23.96 9.22
N GLY A 284 -9.21 -23.71 9.43
CA GLY A 284 -9.83 -23.74 10.75
C GLY A 284 -10.03 -22.36 11.41
N VAL A 285 -9.82 -21.24 10.70
CA VAL A 285 -10.11 -19.91 11.23
C VAL A 285 -11.62 -19.73 11.35
N GLU A 286 -12.10 -19.39 12.53
CA GLU A 286 -13.50 -19.04 12.77
C GLU A 286 -13.76 -17.59 12.30
N ILE A 287 -14.62 -17.43 11.28
CA ILE A 287 -14.96 -16.13 10.71
C ILE A 287 -16.33 -15.69 11.23
N ALA A 288 -16.36 -14.50 11.84
CA ALA A 288 -17.56 -13.87 12.38
C ALA A 288 -17.81 -12.49 11.77
N THR A 289 -19.03 -11.99 11.94
CA THR A 289 -19.43 -10.61 11.64
C THR A 289 -19.84 -9.92 12.94
N LEU A 290 -19.80 -8.60 12.97
CA LEU A 290 -20.28 -7.83 14.12
C LEU A 290 -21.80 -7.91 14.20
N GLU A 291 -22.31 -8.07 15.42
CA GLU A 291 -23.76 -8.05 15.70
C GLU A 291 -24.36 -6.65 15.55
N ASP A 292 -23.60 -5.62 15.94
CA ASP A 292 -23.98 -4.20 15.87
C ASP A 292 -22.76 -3.34 15.44
N GLU A 293 -22.45 -3.31 14.13
CA GLU A 293 -21.39 -2.46 13.60
C GLU A 293 -21.72 -0.96 13.68
N GLU A 294 -23.01 -0.59 13.80
CA GLU A 294 -23.44 0.81 13.94
C GLU A 294 -22.90 1.46 15.20
N GLU A 295 -22.75 0.69 16.29
CA GLU A 295 -22.15 1.21 17.52
C GLU A 295 -20.65 1.51 17.35
N TRP A 296 -19.92 0.66 16.63
CA TRP A 296 -18.51 0.90 16.27
C TRP A 296 -18.34 2.15 15.40
N ILE A 297 -19.28 2.32 14.43
CA ILE A 297 -19.33 3.50 13.57
C ILE A 297 -19.61 4.76 14.42
N ARG A 298 -20.56 4.69 15.35
CA ARG A 298 -20.92 5.82 16.21
C ARG A 298 -19.71 6.29 17.03
N ILE A 299 -19.04 5.38 17.72
CA ILE A 299 -17.83 5.69 18.52
C ILE A 299 -16.77 6.31 17.64
N ALA A 300 -16.48 5.71 16.48
CA ALA A 300 -15.48 6.24 15.55
C ALA A 300 -15.78 7.69 15.14
N LYS A 301 -17.06 8.00 14.83
CA LYS A 301 -17.45 9.34 14.39
C LYS A 301 -17.53 10.36 15.51
N GLU A 302 -17.98 9.95 16.70
CA GLU A 302 -18.18 10.87 17.82
C GLU A 302 -16.91 11.10 18.64
N GLU A 303 -16.05 10.11 18.75
CA GLU A 303 -14.87 10.16 19.61
C GLU A 303 -13.57 10.32 18.82
N VAL A 304 -13.39 9.58 17.68
CA VAL A 304 -12.12 9.60 16.94
C VAL A 304 -12.06 10.73 15.91
N TRP A 305 -13.10 10.91 15.08
CA TRP A 305 -13.07 11.90 14.00
C TRP A 305 -12.71 13.31 14.46
N PRO A 306 -13.33 13.85 15.55
CA PRO A 306 -13.06 15.21 16.00
C PRO A 306 -11.61 15.46 16.41
N GLU A 307 -10.93 14.45 16.93
CA GLU A 307 -9.54 14.56 17.36
C GLU A 307 -8.57 14.73 16.18
N PHE A 308 -8.93 14.22 14.99
CA PHE A 308 -8.06 14.22 13.83
C PHE A 308 -8.41 15.23 12.75
N TYR A 309 -9.53 15.97 12.86
CA TYR A 309 -9.92 16.95 11.84
C TYR A 309 -8.82 17.96 11.52
N ASP A 310 -8.18 18.54 12.53
CA ASP A 310 -7.12 19.52 12.31
C ASP A 310 -5.92 18.91 11.58
N ALA A 311 -5.52 17.68 11.94
CA ALA A 311 -4.38 17.00 11.35
C ALA A 311 -4.62 16.65 9.86
N ILE A 312 -5.85 16.31 9.48
CA ILE A 312 -6.19 15.93 8.11
C ILE A 312 -6.58 17.10 7.20
N GLY A 313 -6.41 18.35 7.69
CA GLY A 313 -6.67 19.56 6.91
C GLY A 313 -8.02 20.22 7.16
N GLY A 314 -8.66 19.89 8.28
CA GLY A 314 -9.92 20.48 8.75
C GLY A 314 -11.16 19.65 8.43
N GLN A 315 -12.19 19.81 9.27
CA GLN A 315 -13.48 19.14 9.12
C GLN A 315 -14.12 19.41 7.76
N GLU A 316 -14.14 20.64 7.31
CA GLU A 316 -14.73 21.04 6.01
C GLU A 316 -14.09 20.28 4.85
N SER A 317 -12.76 20.17 4.84
CA SER A 317 -11.98 19.45 3.85
C SER A 317 -12.29 17.94 3.82
N PHE A 318 -12.56 17.35 5.00
CA PHE A 318 -12.97 15.97 5.12
C PHE A 318 -14.41 15.76 4.64
N GLU A 319 -15.33 16.66 4.99
CA GLU A 319 -16.72 16.65 4.54
C GLU A 319 -16.82 16.80 3.01
N GLU A 320 -15.96 17.62 2.39
CA GLU A 320 -15.86 17.70 0.93
C GLU A 320 -15.47 16.36 0.30
N MET A 321 -14.50 15.65 0.90
CA MET A 321 -14.16 14.31 0.46
C MET A 321 -15.35 13.35 0.62
N GLN A 322 -16.02 13.33 1.78
CA GLN A 322 -17.19 12.48 2.02
C GLN A 322 -18.29 12.75 0.99
N LYS A 323 -18.58 14.02 0.72
CA LYS A 323 -19.55 14.42 -0.31
C LYS A 323 -19.14 13.97 -1.73
N ALA A 324 -17.83 14.04 -2.06
CA ALA A 324 -17.34 13.55 -3.35
C ALA A 324 -17.48 12.01 -3.47
N LEU A 325 -17.38 11.28 -2.36
CA LEU A 325 -17.64 9.85 -2.30
C LEU A 325 -19.14 9.51 -2.40
N GLY A 326 -20.03 10.45 -2.02
CA GLY A 326 -21.49 10.28 -2.05
C GLY A 326 -22.12 10.04 -0.68
N HIS A 327 -21.47 10.50 0.37
CA HIS A 327 -21.90 10.37 1.78
C HIS A 327 -22.42 11.66 2.38
#